data_d2eb3ff64cbc71b89af5be92c12a82e6
#
_entry.id   d2eb3ff64cbc71b89af5be92c12a82e6
#
_cell.length_a   1.000
_cell.length_b   1.000
_cell.length_c   1.000
_cell.angle_alpha   90.00
_cell.angle_beta   90.00
_cell.angle_gamma   90.00
#
_symmetry.space_group_name_H-M   'P 1'
#
loop_
_entity.id
_entity.type
_entity.pdbx_description
1 polymer ?
#
loop_
_entity_poly.entity_id
_entity_poly.type
_entity_poly.pdbx_seq_one_letter_code
_entity_poly.pdbx_strand_id
1 'polypeptide(L)'
;MKFVFTKFLYVIILLTIHSIGVGGVCFGQSTGKTVFVSSTEGDDGNSGESADTPLFSIKKALTVGDTILLKANDVFYERVELRKGKISSYGKGRKPVISGYKRIAKANWGAIDEHIWRICLTNDNYTGYDTDGSSLLNNVGCLHEYDKDLIHGRKLKHLSDLAEDWDIWQTEHHKKGEATDCDFDTLYLYLNDNPNFLRIEFSVGGIALRMSNAIIENVRIEGFGFGISAGRHSIIRKCEIDAIGGQIQLNNSQYVCYGNGIEFWIRNGLEDCLVEECKISRCYDCACTIQGREPDPPSYIRYRNNVIFDCCQAWEDFFTTDNPDAIFKDCIFENNVIVNSGNTTGFGYTKGRTKCCHVLENNYLGNKGMIFRNNTFVGGNYYCAAKYNGAFKSGVWEGNTCYIKRGEWLIRCINKGDEIIRIPVEKGNFRTLKAATDEAIRRYREMTGDETTRFVIKSDGNINKRIKKLKKQYSKR
;
A
#
# COMPACT_ATOMS: atom_id res chain seq x y z
N MET A 1 -76.31 -29.31 10.72
CA MET A 1 -76.33 -28.05 10.00
C MET A 1 -76.06 -26.91 10.96
N LYS A 2 -74.79 -26.49 11.13
CA LYS A 2 -74.40 -25.21 11.73
C LYS A 2 -72.94 -24.98 11.33
N PHE A 3 -72.76 -23.98 10.50
CA PHE A 3 -71.46 -23.47 10.09
C PHE A 3 -70.81 -22.67 11.27
N VAL A 4 -69.53 -22.97 11.57
CA VAL A 4 -68.73 -22.15 12.48
C VAL A 4 -67.61 -21.51 11.65
N PHE A 5 -67.65 -20.21 11.47
CA PHE A 5 -66.65 -19.39 10.89
C PHE A 5 -65.48 -19.18 11.88
N THR A 6 -64.33 -19.69 11.56
CA THR A 6 -63.11 -19.37 12.31
C THR A 6 -62.40 -18.20 11.64
N LYS A 7 -62.39 -17.06 12.30
CA LYS A 7 -61.62 -15.87 11.90
C LYS A 7 -60.13 -16.12 12.11
N PHE A 8 -59.35 -16.11 11.04
CA PHE A 8 -57.89 -15.99 11.12
C PHE A 8 -57.49 -14.54 11.42
N LEU A 9 -56.90 -14.33 12.60
CA LEU A 9 -56.33 -13.08 13.01
C LEU A 9 -54.87 -13.04 12.49
N TYR A 10 -54.58 -12.26 11.45
CA TYR A 10 -53.23 -11.98 11.02
C TYR A 10 -52.59 -10.98 12.01
N VAL A 11 -51.68 -11.48 12.85
CA VAL A 11 -50.78 -10.64 13.62
C VAL A 11 -49.63 -10.24 12.72
N ILE A 12 -49.65 -8.98 12.23
CA ILE A 12 -48.50 -8.38 11.57
C ILE A 12 -47.53 -7.99 12.66
N ILE A 13 -46.49 -8.79 12.83
CA ILE A 13 -45.33 -8.41 13.63
C ILE A 13 -44.51 -7.41 12.79
N LEU A 14 -44.62 -6.13 13.05
CA LEU A 14 -43.70 -5.12 12.59
C LEU A 14 -42.35 -5.34 13.29
N LEU A 15 -41.44 -6.03 12.63
CA LEU A 15 -40.03 -6.02 12.97
C LEU A 15 -39.50 -4.64 12.65
N THR A 16 -39.46 -3.75 13.64
CA THR A 16 -38.64 -2.56 13.59
C THR A 16 -37.17 -2.99 13.60
N ILE A 17 -36.60 -3.04 12.41
CA ILE A 17 -35.16 -3.15 12.26
C ILE A 17 -34.61 -1.82 12.79
N HIS A 18 -34.10 -1.85 14.01
CA HIS A 18 -33.20 -0.81 14.47
C HIS A 18 -31.94 -0.91 13.61
N SER A 19 -31.92 -0.14 12.52
CA SER A 19 -30.66 0.22 11.87
C SER A 19 -29.82 0.95 12.91
N ILE A 20 -28.87 0.22 13.49
CA ILE A 20 -27.75 0.85 14.21
C ILE A 20 -27.12 1.76 13.18
N GLY A 21 -27.37 3.06 13.33
CA GLY A 21 -26.82 4.07 12.49
C GLY A 21 -25.30 3.94 12.52
N VAL A 22 -24.72 3.41 11.44
CA VAL A 22 -23.33 3.62 11.12
C VAL A 22 -23.20 5.13 11.07
N GLY A 23 -22.54 5.71 12.06
CA GLY A 23 -22.25 7.14 12.09
C GLY A 23 -21.69 7.54 10.73
N GLY A 24 -22.54 8.10 9.89
CA GLY A 24 -22.12 8.65 8.61
C GLY A 24 -21.19 9.80 8.94
N VAL A 25 -19.95 9.70 8.47
CA VAL A 25 -19.01 10.80 8.50
C VAL A 25 -19.70 11.98 7.81
N CYS A 26 -20.21 12.93 8.61
CA CYS A 26 -20.89 14.10 8.08
C CYS A 26 -19.80 15.08 7.62
N PHE A 27 -19.26 14.85 6.43
CA PHE A 27 -18.54 15.91 5.74
C PHE A 27 -19.58 16.97 5.39
N GLY A 28 -19.39 18.19 5.88
CA GLY A 28 -20.16 19.31 5.42
C GLY A 28 -20.19 19.30 3.89
N GLN A 29 -21.38 19.30 3.30
CA GLN A 29 -21.50 19.35 1.84
C GLN A 29 -20.71 20.56 1.36
N SER A 30 -19.59 20.31 0.67
CA SER A 30 -18.88 21.36 -0.05
C SER A 30 -19.88 21.89 -1.08
N THR A 31 -20.34 23.12 -0.90
CA THR A 31 -21.06 23.88 -1.94
C THR A 31 -20.11 24.36 -3.01
N GLY A 32 -18.94 23.73 -3.11
CA GLY A 32 -17.81 24.16 -3.88
C GLY A 32 -17.95 23.91 -5.38
N LYS A 33 -17.22 24.70 -6.14
CA LYS A 33 -17.17 24.66 -7.59
C LYS A 33 -16.59 23.31 -8.07
N THR A 34 -17.30 22.64 -8.98
CA THR A 34 -16.80 21.47 -9.71
C THR A 34 -15.97 21.92 -10.91
N VAL A 35 -14.81 21.27 -11.10
CA VAL A 35 -13.86 21.59 -12.17
C VAL A 35 -13.45 20.31 -12.91
N PHE A 36 -13.48 20.37 -14.23
CA PHE A 36 -13.08 19.29 -15.13
C PHE A 36 -11.63 19.46 -15.55
N VAL A 37 -10.87 18.36 -15.58
CA VAL A 37 -9.44 18.36 -15.89
C VAL A 37 -9.13 17.24 -16.89
N SER A 38 -8.39 17.57 -17.94
CA SER A 38 -7.89 16.62 -18.91
C SER A 38 -6.45 16.95 -19.29
N SER A 39 -5.56 16.00 -19.13
CA SER A 39 -4.15 16.15 -19.53
C SER A 39 -3.94 16.01 -21.04
N THR A 40 -4.96 15.58 -21.78
CA THR A 40 -4.89 15.39 -23.23
C THR A 40 -5.66 16.44 -24.02
N GLU A 41 -6.71 17.01 -23.46
CA GLU A 41 -7.60 17.97 -24.14
C GLU A 41 -7.75 19.30 -23.39
N GLY A 42 -7.15 19.42 -22.20
CA GLY A 42 -7.28 20.59 -21.35
C GLY A 42 -6.31 21.71 -21.68
N ASP A 43 -6.66 22.90 -21.20
CA ASP A 43 -5.81 24.09 -21.21
C ASP A 43 -6.04 24.85 -19.91
N ASP A 44 -4.98 25.24 -19.19
CA ASP A 44 -5.09 25.96 -17.93
C ASP A 44 -5.61 27.40 -18.07
N GLY A 45 -5.80 27.88 -19.27
CA GLY A 45 -6.52 29.09 -19.63
C GLY A 45 -8.05 28.92 -19.69
N ASN A 46 -8.55 27.69 -19.73
CA ASN A 46 -9.99 27.40 -19.75
C ASN A 46 -10.65 27.70 -18.40
N SER A 47 -11.98 27.71 -18.39
CA SER A 47 -12.75 27.87 -17.14
C SER A 47 -12.80 26.60 -16.28
N GLY A 48 -12.66 25.44 -16.89
CA GLY A 48 -12.83 24.13 -16.25
C GLY A 48 -14.26 23.78 -15.85
N GLU A 49 -15.26 24.58 -16.23
CA GLU A 49 -16.64 24.42 -15.74
C GLU A 49 -17.42 23.33 -16.46
N SER A 50 -16.92 22.85 -17.58
CA SER A 50 -17.52 21.75 -18.34
C SER A 50 -16.46 20.76 -18.86
N ALA A 51 -16.90 19.58 -19.26
CA ALA A 51 -16.05 18.59 -19.92
C ALA A 51 -15.53 19.04 -21.28
N ASP A 52 -16.15 20.04 -21.91
CA ASP A 52 -15.76 20.60 -23.20
C ASP A 52 -14.68 21.68 -23.09
N THR A 53 -14.51 22.25 -21.89
CA THR A 53 -13.51 23.28 -21.59
C THR A 53 -12.68 22.92 -20.35
N PRO A 54 -12.05 21.72 -20.32
CA PRO A 54 -11.34 21.27 -19.14
C PRO A 54 -10.04 22.05 -18.93
N LEU A 55 -9.60 22.12 -17.67
CA LEU A 55 -8.24 22.55 -17.35
C LEU A 55 -7.25 21.45 -17.73
N PHE A 56 -5.98 21.82 -17.88
CA PHE A 56 -4.92 20.88 -18.20
C PHE A 56 -4.35 20.20 -16.94
N SER A 57 -4.10 20.96 -15.87
CA SER A 57 -3.38 20.48 -14.69
C SER A 57 -4.28 20.37 -13.45
N ILE A 58 -4.01 19.35 -12.63
CA ILE A 58 -4.62 19.20 -11.30
C ILE A 58 -4.22 20.38 -10.42
N LYS A 59 -2.97 20.82 -10.48
CA LYS A 59 -2.46 21.97 -9.72
C LYS A 59 -3.31 23.23 -9.96
N LYS A 60 -3.60 23.54 -11.20
CA LYS A 60 -4.48 24.68 -11.54
C LYS A 60 -5.90 24.46 -11.02
N ALA A 61 -6.46 23.29 -11.21
CA ALA A 61 -7.82 22.96 -10.80
C ALA A 61 -8.03 23.15 -9.28
N LEU A 62 -7.06 22.76 -8.46
CA LEU A 62 -7.08 22.91 -7.00
C LEU A 62 -7.10 24.39 -6.55
N THR A 63 -6.72 25.33 -7.39
CA THR A 63 -6.79 26.77 -7.08
C THR A 63 -8.17 27.39 -7.34
N VAL A 64 -9.02 26.70 -8.12
CA VAL A 64 -10.28 27.28 -8.61
C VAL A 64 -11.53 26.46 -8.28
N GLY A 65 -11.36 25.23 -7.76
CA GLY A 65 -12.49 24.36 -7.41
C GLY A 65 -12.25 23.50 -6.18
N ASP A 66 -13.31 22.96 -5.61
CA ASP A 66 -13.29 22.04 -4.47
C ASP A 66 -13.62 20.59 -4.88
N THR A 67 -14.25 20.38 -6.03
CA THR A 67 -14.49 19.08 -6.63
C THR A 67 -13.79 19.01 -7.98
N ILE A 68 -12.73 18.21 -8.05
CA ILE A 68 -11.88 18.06 -9.24
C ILE A 68 -12.24 16.74 -9.91
N LEU A 69 -12.64 16.79 -11.15
CA LEU A 69 -12.98 15.62 -11.97
C LEU A 69 -11.91 15.40 -13.02
N LEU A 70 -11.18 14.30 -12.92
CA LEU A 70 -10.13 13.92 -13.86
C LEU A 70 -10.71 13.07 -14.98
N LYS A 71 -10.32 13.34 -16.24
CA LYS A 71 -10.81 12.59 -17.39
C LYS A 71 -10.31 11.14 -17.37
N ALA A 72 -11.23 10.20 -17.58
CA ALA A 72 -10.89 8.80 -17.73
C ALA A 72 -9.91 8.59 -18.90
N ASN A 73 -8.98 7.67 -18.75
CA ASN A 73 -7.84 7.33 -19.63
C ASN A 73 -6.67 8.33 -19.63
N ASP A 74 -6.80 9.50 -19.00
CA ASP A 74 -5.72 10.48 -18.94
C ASP A 74 -4.66 10.12 -17.89
N VAL A 75 -3.43 10.61 -18.11
CA VAL A 75 -2.27 10.44 -17.20
C VAL A 75 -1.78 11.82 -16.81
N PHE A 76 -1.71 12.06 -15.50
CA PHE A 76 -1.24 13.30 -14.89
C PHE A 76 0.08 13.07 -14.22
N TYR A 77 1.14 13.73 -14.66
CA TYR A 77 2.48 13.63 -14.11
C TYR A 77 2.71 14.71 -13.06
N GLU A 78 1.89 14.68 -12.02
CA GLU A 78 1.86 15.69 -10.97
C GLU A 78 1.87 15.06 -9.59
N ARG A 79 2.41 15.79 -8.59
CA ARG A 79 2.14 15.53 -7.19
C ARG A 79 1.00 16.40 -6.73
N VAL A 80 0.19 15.87 -5.83
CA VAL A 80 -1.06 16.50 -5.42
C VAL A 80 -1.06 16.79 -3.94
N GLU A 81 -1.48 17.98 -3.57
CA GLU A 81 -1.76 18.37 -2.18
C GLU A 81 -3.23 18.75 -2.03
N LEU A 82 -4.02 17.87 -1.41
CA LEU A 82 -5.48 17.99 -1.27
C LEU A 82 -5.84 18.24 0.21
N ARG A 83 -6.00 19.50 0.59
CA ARG A 83 -6.30 19.89 1.99
C ARG A 83 -7.78 19.95 2.31
N LYS A 84 -8.63 19.96 1.30
CA LYS A 84 -10.09 19.94 1.39
C LYS A 84 -10.69 19.51 0.06
N GLY A 85 -11.96 19.16 0.07
CA GLY A 85 -12.71 18.89 -1.15
C GLY A 85 -12.52 17.46 -1.67
N LYS A 86 -12.61 17.30 -2.98
CA LYS A 86 -12.68 15.96 -3.59
C LYS A 86 -11.94 15.91 -4.91
N ILE A 87 -11.22 14.82 -5.13
CA ILE A 87 -10.75 14.40 -6.44
C ILE A 87 -11.50 13.12 -6.84
N SER A 88 -12.03 13.08 -8.07
CA SER A 88 -12.70 11.93 -8.65
C SER A 88 -12.46 11.90 -10.18
N SER A 89 -13.22 11.09 -10.90
CA SER A 89 -13.09 10.97 -12.36
C SER A 89 -14.40 11.22 -13.08
N TYR A 90 -14.29 11.54 -14.37
CA TYR A 90 -15.42 11.62 -15.30
C TYR A 90 -15.11 10.92 -16.63
N GLY A 91 -16.15 10.71 -17.42
CA GLY A 91 -16.04 10.00 -18.69
C GLY A 91 -16.05 8.46 -18.54
N LYS A 92 -15.90 7.76 -19.66
CA LYS A 92 -15.87 6.29 -19.71
C LYS A 92 -14.47 5.82 -20.06
N GLY A 93 -14.01 4.76 -19.38
CA GLY A 93 -12.70 4.19 -19.67
C GLY A 93 -11.99 3.71 -18.42
N ARG A 94 -10.66 3.61 -18.50
CA ARG A 94 -9.79 3.30 -17.36
C ARG A 94 -9.76 4.50 -16.42
N LYS A 95 -9.51 4.23 -15.14
CA LYS A 95 -9.30 5.30 -14.16
C LYS A 95 -8.21 6.25 -14.63
N PRO A 96 -8.36 7.57 -14.42
CA PRO A 96 -7.28 8.51 -14.63
C PRO A 96 -6.11 8.15 -13.72
N VAL A 97 -4.90 8.40 -14.21
CA VAL A 97 -3.66 8.01 -13.53
C VAL A 97 -2.93 9.26 -13.04
N ILE A 98 -2.59 9.30 -11.77
CA ILE A 98 -1.58 10.22 -11.23
C ILE A 98 -0.29 9.41 -11.17
N SER A 99 0.68 9.76 -12.05
CA SER A 99 1.87 8.95 -12.29
C SER A 99 3.14 9.66 -11.82
N GLY A 100 3.96 8.92 -11.08
CA GLY A 100 5.31 9.29 -10.69
C GLY A 100 6.38 8.83 -11.68
N TYR A 101 6.00 8.10 -12.71
CA TYR A 101 6.96 7.66 -13.72
C TYR A 101 7.45 8.83 -14.55
N LYS A 102 8.76 8.84 -14.80
CA LYS A 102 9.38 9.75 -15.73
C LYS A 102 9.91 8.99 -16.92
N ARG A 103 9.67 9.58 -18.07
CA ARG A 103 10.32 9.17 -19.30
C ARG A 103 11.41 10.15 -19.61
N ILE A 104 12.59 9.65 -19.94
CA ILE A 104 13.64 10.44 -20.54
C ILE A 104 13.39 10.40 -22.05
N ALA A 105 13.03 11.54 -22.63
CA ALA A 105 12.59 11.65 -24.05
C ALA A 105 13.64 11.13 -25.05
N LYS A 106 14.91 11.14 -24.67
CA LYS A 106 16.03 10.58 -25.43
C LYS A 106 16.93 9.81 -24.46
N ALA A 107 16.40 8.74 -23.87
CA ALA A 107 17.21 7.85 -23.08
C ALA A 107 18.35 7.33 -23.97
N ASN A 108 19.56 7.75 -23.64
CA ASN A 108 20.76 7.30 -24.32
C ASN A 108 21.60 6.53 -23.32
N TRP A 109 21.30 5.24 -23.23
CA TRP A 109 22.06 4.33 -22.41
C TRP A 109 23.44 4.09 -23.03
N GLY A 110 24.48 4.43 -22.31
CA GLY A 110 25.87 4.11 -22.68
C GLY A 110 26.22 2.71 -22.18
N ALA A 111 26.75 1.86 -23.04
CA ALA A 111 27.30 0.58 -22.65
C ALA A 111 28.61 0.77 -21.85
N ILE A 112 28.72 0.05 -20.74
CA ILE A 112 29.96 -0.05 -19.94
C ILE A 112 30.70 -1.31 -20.29
N ASP A 113 29.95 -2.42 -20.43
CA ASP A 113 30.44 -3.70 -20.93
C ASP A 113 29.32 -4.42 -21.71
N GLU A 114 29.39 -5.72 -21.88
CA GLU A 114 28.43 -6.52 -22.64
C GLU A 114 27.01 -6.47 -22.08
N HIS A 115 26.84 -6.32 -20.77
CA HIS A 115 25.56 -6.38 -20.06
C HIS A 115 25.24 -5.18 -19.18
N ILE A 116 26.23 -4.34 -18.89
CA ILE A 116 26.04 -3.20 -18.00
C ILE A 116 25.89 -1.90 -18.79
N TRP A 117 24.78 -1.26 -18.57
CA TRP A 117 24.41 0.00 -19.19
C TRP A 117 24.32 1.10 -18.14
N ARG A 118 24.60 2.34 -18.53
CA ARG A 118 24.46 3.49 -17.65
C ARG A 118 23.66 4.61 -18.30
N ILE A 119 22.96 5.37 -17.47
CA ILE A 119 22.32 6.62 -17.87
C ILE A 119 22.50 7.66 -16.78
N CYS A 120 22.85 8.88 -17.17
CA CYS A 120 22.93 9.99 -16.24
C CYS A 120 21.55 10.61 -16.03
N LEU A 121 21.16 10.77 -14.77
CA LEU A 121 19.87 11.30 -14.35
C LEU A 121 20.08 12.69 -13.73
N THR A 122 20.42 13.66 -14.56
CA THR A 122 20.55 15.05 -14.12
C THR A 122 19.17 15.73 -14.05
N ASN A 123 19.07 16.83 -13.30
CA ASN A 123 17.84 17.63 -13.21
C ASN A 123 17.33 18.08 -14.59
N ASP A 124 18.21 18.28 -15.57
CA ASP A 124 17.87 18.66 -16.94
C ASP A 124 17.16 17.54 -17.72
N ASN A 125 17.38 16.29 -17.33
CA ASN A 125 16.76 15.12 -17.95
C ASN A 125 15.40 14.76 -17.33
N TYR A 126 15.13 15.28 -16.12
CA TYR A 126 13.88 15.08 -15.39
C TYR A 126 13.06 16.36 -15.45
N THR A 127 12.25 16.52 -16.45
CA THR A 127 11.31 17.64 -16.52
C THR A 127 10.01 17.28 -15.84
N GLY A 128 9.47 18.20 -15.04
CA GLY A 128 8.06 18.20 -14.67
C GLY A 128 7.68 17.88 -13.23
N TYR A 129 8.60 17.70 -12.29
CA TYR A 129 8.26 17.60 -10.88
C TYR A 129 8.79 18.80 -10.11
N ASP A 130 7.90 19.43 -9.31
CA ASP A 130 8.35 20.40 -8.32
C ASP A 130 9.31 19.70 -7.36
N THR A 131 10.47 20.27 -7.23
CA THR A 131 11.46 19.85 -6.25
C THR A 131 10.95 20.29 -4.87
N ASP A 132 10.56 19.35 -4.03
CA ASP A 132 10.25 19.65 -2.63
C ASP A 132 11.51 19.73 -1.76
N GLY A 133 12.68 19.79 -2.38
CA GLY A 133 13.97 19.78 -1.70
C GLY A 133 14.39 18.42 -1.13
N SER A 134 13.62 17.38 -1.43
CA SER A 134 13.89 16.03 -0.93
C SER A 134 15.00 15.37 -1.75
N SER A 135 16.05 14.89 -1.11
CA SER A 135 17.15 14.11 -1.70
C SER A 135 16.69 12.81 -2.40
N LEU A 136 15.42 12.43 -2.23
CA LEU A 136 14.84 11.23 -2.84
C LEU A 136 14.39 11.43 -4.29
N LEU A 137 14.42 12.64 -4.83
CA LEU A 137 13.81 12.95 -6.13
C LEU A 137 14.44 12.22 -7.31
N ASN A 138 15.74 12.12 -7.34
CA ASN A 138 16.47 11.45 -8.42
C ASN A 138 16.76 9.98 -8.08
N ASN A 139 16.32 9.52 -6.94
CA ASN A 139 16.51 8.16 -6.46
C ASN A 139 15.50 7.25 -7.12
N VAL A 140 15.93 6.44 -8.06
CA VAL A 140 15.06 5.52 -8.79
C VAL A 140 14.67 4.34 -7.90
N GLY A 141 13.38 4.12 -7.74
CA GLY A 141 12.85 3.01 -6.96
C GLY A 141 12.65 1.74 -7.78
N CYS A 142 12.06 1.90 -8.97
CA CYS A 142 11.84 0.81 -9.91
C CYS A 142 11.82 1.33 -11.35
N LEU A 143 11.89 0.40 -12.29
CA LEU A 143 11.78 0.63 -13.72
C LEU A 143 10.47 0.03 -14.22
N HIS A 144 9.79 0.74 -15.11
CA HIS A 144 8.62 0.27 -15.81
C HIS A 144 8.97 0.00 -17.28
N GLU A 145 8.95 -1.26 -17.67
CA GLU A 145 9.01 -1.67 -19.07
C GLU A 145 7.62 -1.45 -19.69
N TYR A 146 7.42 -0.31 -20.31
CA TYR A 146 6.12 0.21 -20.69
C TYR A 146 5.34 -0.73 -21.62
N ASP A 147 5.99 -1.25 -22.66
CA ASP A 147 5.32 -2.02 -23.70
C ASP A 147 4.82 -3.40 -23.22
N LYS A 148 5.42 -3.92 -22.15
CA LYS A 148 5.02 -5.17 -21.51
C LYS A 148 4.22 -4.98 -20.21
N ASP A 149 4.09 -3.73 -19.73
CA ASP A 149 3.51 -3.38 -18.42
C ASP A 149 4.15 -4.18 -17.27
N LEU A 150 5.47 -4.30 -17.30
CA LEU A 150 6.24 -5.00 -16.27
C LEU A 150 7.01 -4.02 -15.41
N ILE A 151 6.99 -4.28 -14.10
CA ILE A 151 7.77 -3.52 -13.13
C ILE A 151 8.99 -4.33 -12.72
N HIS A 152 10.14 -3.70 -12.82
CA HIS A 152 11.44 -4.24 -12.46
C HIS A 152 12.10 -3.34 -11.43
N GLY A 153 13.05 -3.84 -10.64
CA GLY A 153 13.75 -2.97 -9.69
C GLY A 153 14.37 -3.70 -8.53
N ARG A 154 15.18 -4.72 -8.83
CA ARG A 154 16.10 -5.25 -7.84
C ARG A 154 17.26 -4.27 -7.67
N LYS A 155 17.11 -3.31 -6.77
CA LYS A 155 18.13 -2.32 -6.47
C LYS A 155 19.19 -2.91 -5.55
N LEU A 156 20.43 -2.93 -6.01
CA LEU A 156 21.57 -3.54 -5.33
C LEU A 156 22.43 -2.47 -4.64
N LYS A 157 23.27 -2.90 -3.71
CA LYS A 157 24.10 -2.00 -2.90
C LYS A 157 25.41 -1.59 -3.58
N HIS A 158 25.92 -2.44 -4.47
CA HIS A 158 27.18 -2.20 -5.15
C HIS A 158 27.03 -2.47 -6.63
N LEU A 159 27.76 -1.72 -7.45
CA LEU A 159 27.82 -1.94 -8.89
C LEU A 159 28.27 -3.37 -9.24
N SER A 160 29.21 -3.91 -8.46
CA SER A 160 29.73 -5.28 -8.63
C SER A 160 28.72 -6.40 -8.38
N ASP A 161 27.58 -6.05 -7.78
CA ASP A 161 26.54 -7.06 -7.44
C ASP A 161 25.53 -7.25 -8.58
N LEU A 162 25.59 -6.44 -9.64
CA LEU A 162 24.73 -6.55 -10.82
C LEU A 162 25.02 -7.86 -11.56
N ALA A 163 24.04 -8.75 -11.70
CA ALA A 163 24.22 -10.07 -12.25
C ALA A 163 23.02 -10.63 -13.01
N GLU A 164 21.86 -10.08 -12.85
CA GLU A 164 20.61 -10.57 -13.45
C GLU A 164 19.90 -9.44 -14.21
N ASP A 165 19.18 -9.79 -15.28
CA ASP A 165 18.38 -8.81 -16.03
C ASP A 165 17.50 -7.96 -15.11
N TRP A 166 17.54 -6.65 -15.34
CA TRP A 166 16.85 -5.62 -14.58
C TRP A 166 17.39 -5.36 -13.17
N ASP A 167 18.57 -5.86 -12.82
CA ASP A 167 19.31 -5.37 -11.66
C ASP A 167 19.71 -3.94 -11.87
N ILE A 168 19.51 -3.12 -10.85
CA ILE A 168 19.89 -1.72 -10.88
C ILE A 168 20.78 -1.35 -9.69
N TRP A 169 21.70 -0.47 -9.94
CA TRP A 169 22.49 0.25 -8.95
C TRP A 169 22.55 1.72 -9.34
N GLN A 170 22.60 2.59 -8.35
CA GLN A 170 22.64 4.03 -8.60
C GLN A 170 23.75 4.65 -7.77
N THR A 171 24.51 5.57 -8.37
CA THR A 171 25.53 6.34 -7.66
C THR A 171 24.89 7.18 -6.56
N GLU A 172 25.57 7.26 -5.44
CA GLU A 172 25.14 8.00 -4.26
C GLU A 172 26.28 8.94 -3.85
N HIS A 173 25.96 10.21 -3.75
CA HIS A 173 26.88 11.23 -3.22
C HIS A 173 26.34 11.71 -1.87
N HIS A 174 27.03 11.31 -0.80
CA HIS A 174 26.68 11.76 0.54
C HIS A 174 27.17 13.18 0.78
N LYS A 175 26.29 14.09 1.14
CA LYS A 175 26.68 15.41 1.64
C LYS A 175 27.31 15.25 3.02
N LYS A 176 28.50 15.79 3.19
CA LYS A 176 29.28 15.68 4.43
C LYS A 176 28.51 16.33 5.58
N GLY A 177 28.04 15.50 6.53
CA GLY A 177 27.38 15.95 7.77
C GLY A 177 25.87 15.67 7.87
N GLU A 178 25.22 15.19 6.82
CA GLU A 178 23.80 14.89 6.84
C GLU A 178 23.56 13.41 6.53
N ALA A 179 23.00 12.70 7.50
CA ALA A 179 22.80 11.23 7.41
C ALA A 179 21.71 10.80 6.40
N THR A 180 20.94 11.74 5.87
CA THR A 180 19.78 11.48 5.00
C THR A 180 19.85 12.13 3.63
N ASP A 181 20.85 12.98 3.38
CA ASP A 181 20.95 13.75 2.15
C ASP A 181 21.97 13.12 1.19
N CYS A 182 21.46 12.38 0.22
CA CYS A 182 22.25 11.75 -0.84
C CYS A 182 21.81 12.31 -2.18
N ASP A 183 22.77 12.73 -3.00
CA ASP A 183 22.53 13.03 -4.40
C ASP A 183 22.64 11.73 -5.21
N PHE A 184 21.67 11.47 -6.07
CA PHE A 184 21.65 10.34 -6.99
C PHE A 184 21.74 10.87 -8.42
N ASP A 185 22.72 10.44 -9.18
CA ASP A 185 22.90 10.92 -10.55
C ASP A 185 22.90 9.81 -11.61
N THR A 186 23.78 8.86 -11.54
CA THR A 186 23.96 7.85 -12.58
C THR A 186 23.33 6.52 -12.18
N LEU A 187 22.39 6.06 -13.01
CA LEU A 187 21.79 4.75 -12.87
C LEU A 187 22.52 3.73 -13.76
N TYR A 188 22.84 2.59 -13.20
CA TYR A 188 23.40 1.43 -13.89
C TYR A 188 22.33 0.33 -13.93
N LEU A 189 22.24 -0.32 -15.07
CA LEU A 189 21.29 -1.39 -15.35
C LEU A 189 22.05 -2.58 -15.91
N TYR A 190 21.84 -3.77 -15.35
CA TYR A 190 22.22 -5.01 -15.98
C TYR A 190 21.10 -5.48 -16.91
N LEU A 191 21.40 -5.65 -18.19
CA LEU A 191 20.45 -6.14 -19.18
C LEU A 191 21.16 -6.78 -20.35
N ASN A 192 20.73 -7.99 -20.74
CA ASN A 192 21.26 -8.69 -21.91
C ASN A 192 20.87 -8.01 -23.23
N ASP A 193 19.69 -7.41 -23.27
CA ASP A 193 19.21 -6.65 -24.42
C ASP A 193 19.67 -5.18 -24.35
N ASN A 194 19.78 -4.52 -25.50
CA ASN A 194 20.10 -3.11 -25.53
C ASN A 194 18.89 -2.25 -25.07
N PRO A 195 18.98 -1.56 -23.91
CA PRO A 195 17.87 -0.79 -23.36
C PRO A 195 17.44 0.40 -24.23
N ASN A 196 18.25 0.83 -25.19
CA ASN A 196 17.88 1.91 -26.12
C ASN A 196 16.74 1.52 -27.07
N PHE A 197 16.46 0.21 -27.22
CA PHE A 197 15.34 -0.29 -27.99
C PHE A 197 14.08 -0.52 -27.16
N LEU A 198 14.16 -0.29 -25.86
CA LEU A 198 13.07 -0.48 -24.92
C LEU A 198 12.50 0.87 -24.48
N ARG A 199 11.23 0.88 -24.22
CA ARG A 199 10.55 2.02 -23.60
C ARG A 199 10.56 1.84 -22.08
N ILE A 200 11.56 2.43 -21.44
CA ILE A 200 11.77 2.36 -20.00
C ILE A 200 11.35 3.67 -19.35
N GLU A 201 10.52 3.58 -18.32
CA GLU A 201 10.13 4.68 -17.46
C GLU A 201 10.71 4.46 -16.06
N PHE A 202 10.99 5.55 -15.35
CA PHE A 202 11.70 5.56 -14.09
C PHE A 202 10.75 6.01 -12.97
N SER A 203 10.57 5.19 -11.94
CA SER A 203 9.92 5.62 -10.71
C SER A 203 10.85 6.52 -9.93
N VAL A 204 10.41 7.72 -9.59
CA VAL A 204 11.24 8.69 -8.84
C VAL A 204 10.65 8.97 -7.47
N GLY A 205 11.47 9.54 -6.60
CA GLY A 205 11.11 9.80 -5.21
C GLY A 205 9.95 10.78 -5.02
N GLY A 206 9.51 10.92 -3.78
CA GLY A 206 8.45 11.84 -3.36
C GLY A 206 7.10 11.17 -3.11
N ILE A 207 6.19 11.94 -2.52
CA ILE A 207 4.83 11.52 -2.17
C ILE A 207 3.88 11.91 -3.30
N ALA A 208 3.09 10.97 -3.80
CA ALA A 208 2.13 11.22 -4.87
C ALA A 208 1.02 12.19 -4.44
N LEU A 209 0.41 11.88 -3.29
CA LEU A 209 -0.71 12.65 -2.77
C LEU A 209 -0.55 12.87 -1.26
N ARG A 210 -0.54 14.14 -0.84
CA ARG A 210 -0.77 14.52 0.56
C ARG A 210 -2.19 15.00 0.73
N MET A 211 -2.92 14.46 1.71
CA MET A 211 -4.32 14.84 1.92
C MET A 211 -4.72 14.92 3.39
N SER A 212 -5.71 15.73 3.67
CA SER A 212 -6.45 15.78 4.95
C SER A 212 -7.79 16.48 4.72
N ASN A 213 -8.82 16.14 5.50
CA ASN A 213 -10.17 16.69 5.36
C ASN A 213 -10.71 16.63 3.92
N ALA A 214 -10.45 15.51 3.23
CA ALA A 214 -10.65 15.42 1.78
C ALA A 214 -11.01 14.01 1.33
N ILE A 215 -11.50 13.92 0.11
CA ILE A 215 -11.91 12.66 -0.51
C ILE A 215 -11.12 12.45 -1.82
N ILE A 216 -10.55 11.27 -2.00
CA ILE A 216 -10.09 10.80 -3.31
C ILE A 216 -10.82 9.50 -3.68
N GLU A 217 -11.36 9.46 -4.88
CA GLU A 217 -12.07 8.28 -5.36
C GLU A 217 -11.87 8.02 -6.85
N ASN A 218 -11.87 6.75 -7.23
CA ASN A 218 -11.84 6.29 -8.62
C ASN A 218 -10.67 6.81 -9.45
N VAL A 219 -9.48 6.87 -8.83
CA VAL A 219 -8.21 7.31 -9.44
C VAL A 219 -7.16 6.21 -9.26
N ARG A 220 -6.22 6.08 -10.20
CA ARG A 220 -5.02 5.26 -10.06
C ARG A 220 -3.83 6.15 -9.70
N ILE A 221 -3.00 5.68 -8.77
CA ILE A 221 -1.73 6.31 -8.36
C ILE A 221 -0.63 5.29 -8.53
N GLU A 222 0.47 5.67 -9.20
CA GLU A 222 1.55 4.73 -9.48
C GLU A 222 2.92 5.39 -9.60
N GLY A 223 3.99 4.61 -9.38
CA GLY A 223 5.36 4.98 -9.74
C GLY A 223 6.01 6.05 -8.85
N PHE A 224 5.48 6.33 -7.66
CA PHE A 224 6.07 7.27 -6.70
C PHE A 224 6.87 6.56 -5.61
N GLY A 225 7.70 7.31 -4.88
CA GLY A 225 8.39 6.83 -3.69
C GLY A 225 7.43 6.47 -2.55
N PHE A 226 6.38 7.27 -2.39
CA PHE A 226 5.25 7.03 -1.48
C PHE A 226 3.94 7.29 -2.20
N GLY A 227 2.92 6.51 -1.91
CA GLY A 227 1.61 6.69 -2.51
C GLY A 227 0.84 7.85 -1.86
N ILE A 228 -0.09 7.55 -0.97
CA ILE A 228 -0.92 8.54 -0.28
C ILE A 228 -0.45 8.71 1.15
N SER A 229 -0.07 9.94 1.52
CA SER A 229 0.14 10.34 2.91
C SER A 229 -1.08 11.14 3.37
N ALA A 230 -1.87 10.56 4.26
CA ALA A 230 -3.16 11.10 4.66
C ALA A 230 -3.17 11.50 6.15
N GLY A 231 -3.87 12.56 6.45
CA GLY A 231 -4.21 13.01 7.80
C GLY A 231 -5.68 12.74 8.13
N ARG A 232 -6.17 13.38 9.19
CA ARG A 232 -7.53 13.21 9.70
C ARG A 232 -8.61 13.51 8.66
N HIS A 233 -9.79 12.91 8.85
CA HIS A 233 -10.97 13.10 8.02
C HIS A 233 -10.70 12.85 6.52
N SER A 234 -9.90 11.80 6.22
CA SER A 234 -9.57 11.44 4.85
C SER A 234 -10.35 10.22 4.39
N ILE A 235 -10.95 10.30 3.20
CA ILE A 235 -11.60 9.17 2.55
C ILE A 235 -10.87 8.82 1.26
N ILE A 236 -10.41 7.58 1.18
CA ILE A 236 -9.75 7.00 0.01
C ILE A 236 -10.58 5.80 -0.42
N ARG A 237 -11.25 5.88 -1.57
CA ARG A 237 -12.12 4.80 -1.99
C ARG A 237 -12.06 4.51 -3.48
N LYS A 238 -12.25 3.22 -3.82
CA LYS A 238 -12.25 2.76 -5.22
C LYS A 238 -11.01 3.16 -6.01
N CYS A 239 -9.89 3.42 -5.31
CA CYS A 239 -8.63 3.80 -5.91
C CYS A 239 -7.78 2.56 -6.24
N GLU A 240 -6.85 2.73 -7.18
CA GLU A 240 -5.78 1.78 -7.43
C GLU A 240 -4.46 2.43 -7.04
N ILE A 241 -3.69 1.79 -6.16
CA ILE A 241 -2.36 2.23 -5.74
C ILE A 241 -1.38 1.13 -6.14
N ASP A 242 -0.39 1.46 -6.98
CA ASP A 242 0.42 0.44 -7.61
C ASP A 242 1.88 0.86 -7.79
N ALA A 243 2.81 -0.08 -7.67
CA ALA A 243 4.23 0.12 -7.91
C ALA A 243 4.81 1.33 -7.14
N ILE A 244 4.68 1.28 -5.81
CA ILE A 244 5.11 2.34 -4.91
C ILE A 244 6.42 1.97 -4.21
N GLY A 245 7.41 2.87 -4.24
CA GLY A 245 8.62 2.77 -3.44
C GLY A 245 9.82 2.20 -4.16
N GLY A 246 10.73 1.62 -3.36
CA GLY A 246 12.01 1.07 -3.81
C GLY A 246 13.17 2.05 -3.72
N GLN A 247 12.93 3.33 -3.50
CA GLN A 247 13.97 4.33 -3.26
C GLN A 247 14.75 4.00 -1.98
N ILE A 248 16.05 4.27 -2.03
CA ILE A 248 16.94 4.09 -0.88
C ILE A 248 16.95 5.38 -0.05
N GLN A 249 16.78 5.21 1.26
CA GLN A 249 17.08 6.24 2.25
C GLN A 249 18.22 5.77 3.15
N LEU A 250 19.10 6.69 3.50
CA LEU A 250 20.11 6.44 4.52
C LEU A 250 19.50 6.78 5.88
N ASN A 251 19.25 5.77 6.70
CA ASN A 251 18.76 5.94 8.06
C ASN A 251 19.81 5.39 9.04
N ASN A 252 20.42 6.27 9.85
CA ASN A 252 21.47 5.91 10.82
C ASN A 252 22.58 5.05 10.19
N SER A 253 23.13 5.46 9.06
CA SER A 253 24.16 4.74 8.29
C SER A 253 23.70 3.38 7.72
N GLN A 254 22.41 3.11 7.68
CA GLN A 254 21.84 1.92 7.05
C GLN A 254 21.01 2.30 5.83
N TYR A 255 21.25 1.62 4.72
CA TYR A 255 20.39 1.73 3.53
C TYR A 255 19.05 1.06 3.80
N VAL A 256 17.99 1.83 3.79
CA VAL A 256 16.62 1.35 3.94
C VAL A 256 15.81 1.79 2.74
N CYS A 257 15.13 0.85 2.11
CA CYS A 257 14.18 1.17 1.06
C CYS A 257 12.78 1.27 1.64
N TYR A 258 12.05 2.28 1.24
CA TYR A 258 10.68 2.56 1.66
C TYR A 258 9.71 2.48 0.49
N GLY A 259 8.42 2.56 0.77
CA GLY A 259 7.39 2.62 -0.25
C GLY A 259 6.02 2.19 0.28
N ASN A 260 5.40 3.05 1.11
CA ASN A 260 4.07 2.82 1.64
C ASN A 260 3.00 3.21 0.62
N GLY A 261 2.04 2.32 0.39
CA GLY A 261 0.93 2.58 -0.50
C GLY A 261 0.00 3.67 0.05
N ILE A 262 -0.58 3.42 1.23
CA ILE A 262 -1.42 4.38 1.97
C ILE A 262 -0.89 4.47 3.39
N GLU A 263 -0.45 5.65 3.76
CA GLU A 263 0.09 5.96 5.07
C GLU A 263 -0.77 7.01 5.77
N PHE A 264 -1.30 6.68 6.92
CA PHE A 264 -1.84 7.66 7.84
C PHE A 264 -0.76 8.11 8.79
N TRP A 265 -0.36 9.36 8.63
CA TRP A 265 0.64 9.95 9.50
C TRP A 265 -0.02 10.71 10.65
N ILE A 266 0.28 10.27 11.86
CA ILE A 266 -0.31 10.83 13.08
C ILE A 266 0.33 12.18 13.34
N ARG A 267 -0.45 13.22 13.13
CA ARG A 267 -0.13 14.61 13.50
C ARG A 267 -1.41 15.29 13.91
N ASN A 268 -1.43 15.91 15.08
CA ASN A 268 -2.58 16.69 15.57
C ASN A 268 -3.90 15.92 15.63
N GLY A 269 -3.85 14.70 16.15
CA GLY A 269 -5.03 13.85 16.30
C GLY A 269 -5.49 13.23 14.98
N LEU A 270 -5.14 11.98 14.74
CA LEU A 270 -5.59 11.22 13.57
C LEU A 270 -6.94 10.57 13.88
N GLU A 271 -7.99 10.98 13.16
CA GLU A 271 -9.35 10.48 13.38
C GLU A 271 -10.19 10.46 12.11
N ASP A 272 -11.28 9.67 12.11
CA ASP A 272 -12.29 9.59 11.07
C ASP A 272 -11.73 9.38 9.66
N CYS A 273 -10.96 8.31 9.50
CA CYS A 273 -10.36 7.97 8.20
C CYS A 273 -10.93 6.68 7.63
N LEU A 274 -11.09 6.65 6.30
CA LEU A 274 -11.63 5.50 5.60
C LEU A 274 -10.80 5.16 4.36
N VAL A 275 -10.40 3.88 4.25
CA VAL A 275 -9.85 3.28 3.02
C VAL A 275 -10.76 2.13 2.63
N GLU A 276 -11.49 2.25 1.53
CA GLU A 276 -12.41 1.21 1.12
C GLU A 276 -12.43 0.92 -0.38
N GLU A 277 -12.70 -0.34 -0.70
CA GLU A 277 -12.84 -0.82 -2.09
C GLU A 277 -11.63 -0.47 -2.98
N CYS A 278 -10.46 -0.29 -2.36
CA CYS A 278 -9.21 0.01 -3.06
C CYS A 278 -8.50 -1.27 -3.49
N LYS A 279 -7.76 -1.17 -4.60
CA LYS A 279 -6.80 -2.16 -5.05
C LYS A 279 -5.39 -1.61 -4.82
N ILE A 280 -4.62 -2.27 -3.95
CA ILE A 280 -3.28 -1.84 -3.58
C ILE A 280 -2.31 -2.95 -3.96
N SER A 281 -1.31 -2.64 -4.76
CA SER A 281 -0.39 -3.66 -5.27
C SER A 281 1.02 -3.16 -5.43
N ARG A 282 1.96 -4.11 -5.36
CA ARG A 282 3.38 -3.89 -5.63
C ARG A 282 3.96 -2.70 -4.84
N CYS A 283 3.61 -2.60 -3.55
CA CYS A 283 4.27 -1.66 -2.65
C CYS A 283 5.56 -2.29 -2.13
N TYR A 284 6.64 -1.54 -2.22
CA TYR A 284 7.97 -2.03 -1.82
C TYR A 284 8.03 -2.32 -0.32
N ASP A 285 7.33 -1.56 0.49
CA ASP A 285 7.22 -1.72 1.93
C ASP A 285 5.81 -2.17 2.31
N CYS A 286 4.95 -1.28 2.69
CA CYS A 286 3.64 -1.61 3.23
C CYS A 286 2.50 -1.12 2.33
N ALA A 287 1.44 -1.93 2.20
CA ALA A 287 0.23 -1.48 1.50
C ALA A 287 -0.53 -0.42 2.29
N CYS A 288 -0.72 -0.67 3.59
CA CYS A 288 -1.46 0.21 4.50
C CYS A 288 -0.72 0.32 5.83
N THR A 289 -0.57 1.53 6.34
CA THR A 289 0.13 1.76 7.60
C THR A 289 -0.42 2.95 8.38
N ILE A 290 -0.26 2.88 9.71
CA ILE A 290 -0.44 4.02 10.61
C ILE A 290 0.92 4.29 11.26
N GLN A 291 1.45 5.49 11.07
CA GLN A 291 2.78 5.86 11.55
C GLN A 291 2.76 7.20 12.28
N GLY A 292 3.69 7.38 13.19
CA GLY A 292 3.95 8.65 13.85
C GLY A 292 4.17 8.54 15.36
N ARG A 293 4.31 9.70 15.99
CA ARG A 293 4.48 9.83 17.43
C ARG A 293 3.58 10.96 17.93
N GLU A 294 2.61 10.60 18.76
CA GLU A 294 1.68 11.55 19.38
C GLU A 294 1.23 11.04 20.74
N PRO A 295 0.86 11.92 21.67
CA PRO A 295 0.27 11.51 22.94
C PRO A 295 -1.10 10.84 22.77
N ASP A 296 -1.87 11.26 21.77
CA ASP A 296 -3.22 10.76 21.52
C ASP A 296 -3.20 9.66 20.45
N PRO A 297 -3.75 8.48 20.75
CA PRO A 297 -3.82 7.40 19.81
C PRO A 297 -4.82 7.70 18.69
N PRO A 298 -4.62 7.07 17.50
CA PRO A 298 -5.57 7.18 16.40
C PRO A 298 -6.96 6.66 16.77
N SER A 299 -8.00 7.25 16.19
CA SER A 299 -9.38 6.83 16.44
C SER A 299 -10.23 6.79 15.16
N TYR A 300 -11.20 5.86 15.11
CA TYR A 300 -12.18 5.72 14.03
C TYR A 300 -11.56 5.56 12.63
N ILE A 301 -10.50 4.75 12.53
CA ILE A 301 -9.84 4.50 11.24
C ILE A 301 -10.27 3.14 10.71
N ARG A 302 -10.74 3.10 9.46
CA ARG A 302 -11.25 1.87 8.85
C ARG A 302 -10.59 1.59 7.51
N TYR A 303 -10.11 0.36 7.38
CA TYR A 303 -9.63 -0.22 6.13
C TYR A 303 -10.52 -1.41 5.80
N ARG A 304 -11.42 -1.27 4.82
CA ARG A 304 -12.39 -2.32 4.54
C ARG A 304 -12.58 -2.62 3.06
N ASN A 305 -12.90 -3.89 2.77
CA ASN A 305 -13.22 -4.36 1.43
C ASN A 305 -12.10 -4.10 0.39
N ASN A 306 -10.86 -3.95 0.84
CA ASN A 306 -9.73 -3.70 -0.04
C ASN A 306 -9.16 -5.02 -0.55
N VAL A 307 -8.47 -4.94 -1.69
CA VAL A 307 -7.72 -6.05 -2.26
C VAL A 307 -6.26 -5.66 -2.36
N ILE A 308 -5.39 -6.43 -1.70
CA ILE A 308 -3.96 -6.14 -1.56
C ILE A 308 -3.16 -7.27 -2.21
N PHE A 309 -2.23 -6.91 -3.12
CA PHE A 309 -1.40 -7.87 -3.85
C PHE A 309 0.08 -7.56 -3.77
N ASP A 310 0.90 -8.59 -3.60
CA ASP A 310 2.35 -8.52 -3.84
C ASP A 310 3.06 -7.33 -3.16
N CYS A 311 2.63 -6.98 -1.96
CA CYS A 311 3.30 -5.98 -1.14
C CYS A 311 4.25 -6.67 -0.14
N CYS A 312 5.29 -5.99 0.33
CA CYS A 312 6.16 -6.56 1.36
C CYS A 312 5.38 -6.83 2.64
N GLN A 313 4.49 -5.90 3.01
CA GLN A 313 3.51 -6.08 4.07
C GLN A 313 2.13 -5.63 3.58
N ALA A 314 1.07 -6.23 4.07
CA ALA A 314 -0.28 -5.72 3.83
C ALA A 314 -0.65 -4.63 4.83
N TRP A 315 -0.22 -4.80 6.05
CA TRP A 315 -0.41 -3.88 7.15
C TRP A 315 0.85 -3.73 7.98
N GLU A 316 1.14 -2.50 8.40
CA GLU A 316 2.16 -2.17 9.38
C GLU A 316 1.63 -1.10 10.34
N ASP A 317 1.94 -1.19 11.61
CA ASP A 317 1.86 -0.07 12.52
C ASP A 317 3.26 0.37 12.96
N PHE A 318 3.46 1.67 12.98
CA PHE A 318 4.68 2.28 13.49
C PHE A 318 4.32 3.51 14.33
N PHE A 319 3.50 3.25 15.35
CA PHE A 319 3.05 4.29 16.28
C PHE A 319 3.85 4.24 17.56
N THR A 320 4.41 5.36 17.98
CA THR A 320 5.08 5.52 19.27
C THR A 320 4.41 6.59 20.10
N THR A 321 4.21 6.32 21.38
CA THR A 321 3.67 7.27 22.35
C THR A 321 4.34 7.07 23.69
N ASP A 322 4.44 8.14 24.47
CA ASP A 322 4.90 8.10 25.86
C ASP A 322 3.73 7.77 26.83
N ASN A 323 2.50 7.66 26.32
CA ASN A 323 1.33 7.28 27.13
C ASN A 323 1.18 5.74 27.13
N PRO A 324 1.42 5.06 28.27
CA PRO A 324 1.31 3.60 28.37
C PRO A 324 -0.12 3.07 28.22
N ASP A 325 -1.12 3.92 28.42
CA ASP A 325 -2.55 3.60 28.32
C ASP A 325 -3.14 3.88 26.95
N ALA A 326 -2.33 4.41 26.02
CA ALA A 326 -2.78 4.67 24.66
C ALA A 326 -3.22 3.39 23.96
N ILE A 327 -4.40 3.43 23.38
CA ILE A 327 -4.96 2.34 22.56
C ILE A 327 -5.55 2.90 21.27
N PHE A 328 -5.49 2.15 20.20
CA PHE A 328 -6.25 2.45 18.98
C PHE A 328 -7.74 2.35 19.29
N LYS A 329 -8.48 3.45 19.16
CA LYS A 329 -9.91 3.48 19.45
C LYS A 329 -10.71 3.29 18.17
N ASP A 330 -11.51 2.20 18.10
CA ASP A 330 -12.34 1.89 16.93
C ASP A 330 -11.58 1.89 15.59
N CYS A 331 -10.32 1.44 15.62
CA CYS A 331 -9.51 1.26 14.42
C CYS A 331 -9.65 -0.17 13.91
N ILE A 332 -10.07 -0.34 12.65
CA ILE A 332 -10.51 -1.64 12.13
C ILE A 332 -9.91 -1.90 10.74
N PHE A 333 -9.31 -3.08 10.58
CA PHE A 333 -8.89 -3.64 9.30
C PHE A 333 -9.78 -4.88 9.01
N GLU A 334 -10.78 -4.72 8.11
CA GLU A 334 -11.83 -5.73 7.98
C GLU A 334 -12.21 -6.07 6.54
N ASN A 335 -12.65 -7.32 6.33
CA ASN A 335 -13.17 -7.81 5.05
C ASN A 335 -12.21 -7.61 3.87
N ASN A 336 -10.90 -7.49 4.14
CA ASN A 336 -9.90 -7.32 3.09
C ASN A 336 -9.44 -8.67 2.55
N VAL A 337 -9.03 -8.68 1.28
CA VAL A 337 -8.44 -9.85 0.63
C VAL A 337 -6.97 -9.56 0.34
N ILE A 338 -6.09 -10.27 1.02
CA ILE A 338 -4.64 -10.11 0.93
C ILE A 338 -4.04 -11.31 0.21
N VAL A 339 -3.35 -11.05 -0.90
CA VAL A 339 -2.82 -12.10 -1.76
C VAL A 339 -1.33 -11.91 -1.98
N ASN A 340 -0.54 -12.89 -1.54
CA ASN A 340 0.90 -12.96 -1.76
C ASN A 340 1.71 -11.80 -1.17
N SER A 341 1.15 -11.04 -0.23
CA SER A 341 1.94 -10.08 0.56
C SER A 341 2.83 -10.83 1.54
N GLY A 342 3.98 -10.24 1.88
CA GLY A 342 4.95 -10.89 2.74
C GLY A 342 5.88 -11.88 2.04
N ASN A 343 5.83 -11.98 0.72
CA ASN A 343 6.74 -12.85 -0.04
C ASN A 343 7.86 -12.05 -0.72
N THR A 344 7.52 -10.95 -1.35
CA THR A 344 8.46 -10.06 -2.04
C THR A 344 8.05 -8.61 -1.86
N THR A 345 8.90 -7.69 -2.28
CA THR A 345 8.60 -6.26 -2.35
C THR A 345 7.77 -5.87 -3.58
N GLY A 346 7.05 -6.73 -4.20
CA GLY A 346 6.30 -6.40 -5.41
C GLY A 346 7.12 -6.17 -6.68
N PHE A 347 8.41 -5.85 -6.56
CA PHE A 347 9.37 -5.70 -7.66
C PHE A 347 10.25 -6.93 -7.86
N GLY A 348 9.88 -8.05 -7.24
CA GLY A 348 10.66 -9.29 -7.30
C GLY A 348 11.83 -9.36 -6.31
N TYR A 349 12.06 -8.30 -5.53
CA TYR A 349 13.14 -8.22 -4.55
C TYR A 349 12.66 -8.52 -3.13
N THR A 350 13.46 -9.20 -2.31
CA THR A 350 13.13 -9.46 -0.90
C THR A 350 13.85 -8.49 0.02
N LYS A 351 13.10 -7.72 0.79
CA LYS A 351 13.62 -6.81 1.84
C LYS A 351 14.20 -7.56 3.06
N GLY A 352 14.59 -8.81 2.85
CA GLY A 352 14.95 -9.75 3.90
C GLY A 352 13.73 -10.42 4.51
N ARG A 353 13.86 -11.72 4.79
CA ARG A 353 12.76 -12.57 5.31
C ARG A 353 12.12 -12.07 6.62
N THR A 354 12.78 -11.15 7.30
CA THR A 354 12.35 -10.70 8.62
C THR A 354 11.24 -9.67 8.63
N LYS A 355 11.03 -9.00 7.50
CA LYS A 355 10.04 -7.91 7.36
C LYS A 355 8.90 -8.23 6.39
N CYS A 356 8.99 -9.31 5.64
CA CYS A 356 7.97 -9.69 4.68
C CYS A 356 6.91 -10.57 5.34
N CYS A 357 5.77 -9.97 5.71
CA CYS A 357 4.65 -10.66 6.34
C CYS A 357 3.32 -10.02 5.94
N HIS A 358 2.21 -10.64 6.26
CA HIS A 358 0.91 -10.00 6.02
C HIS A 358 0.69 -8.83 6.96
N VAL A 359 0.94 -9.04 8.25
CA VAL A 359 0.76 -8.03 9.30
C VAL A 359 2.06 -7.89 10.07
N LEU A 360 2.61 -6.70 10.09
CA LEU A 360 3.81 -6.37 10.88
C LEU A 360 3.44 -5.38 11.98
N GLU A 361 3.73 -5.78 13.21
CA GLU A 361 3.63 -4.92 14.38
C GLU A 361 5.03 -4.45 14.79
N ASN A 362 5.28 -3.18 14.57
CA ASN A 362 6.59 -2.57 14.80
C ASN A 362 6.65 -1.77 16.12
N ASN A 363 5.60 -1.81 16.90
CA ASN A 363 5.39 -0.92 18.03
C ASN A 363 5.84 -1.51 19.36
N TYR A 364 6.31 -0.66 20.27
CA TYR A 364 6.53 -1.02 21.66
C TYR A 364 5.23 -1.36 22.42
N LEU A 365 4.12 -0.74 21.99
CA LEU A 365 2.78 -0.95 22.54
C LEU A 365 1.97 -1.99 21.77
N GLY A 366 2.45 -2.41 20.61
CA GLY A 366 1.72 -3.27 19.68
C GLY A 366 0.51 -2.58 19.06
N ASN A 367 -0.32 -3.33 18.36
CA ASN A 367 -1.63 -2.87 17.84
C ASN A 367 -2.69 -2.79 18.94
N LYS A 368 -2.36 -2.25 20.11
CA LYS A 368 -3.26 -2.22 21.25
C LYS A 368 -4.60 -1.60 20.86
N GLY A 369 -5.66 -2.40 20.84
CA GLY A 369 -7.01 -1.99 20.43
C GLY A 369 -7.29 -2.01 18.92
N MET A 370 -6.32 -2.29 18.06
CA MET A 370 -6.57 -2.49 16.63
C MET A 370 -7.35 -3.79 16.40
N ILE A 371 -8.36 -3.75 15.52
CA ILE A 371 -9.22 -4.89 15.22
C ILE A 371 -8.93 -5.40 13.82
N PHE A 372 -8.54 -6.67 13.70
CA PHE A 372 -8.38 -7.39 12.43
C PHE A 372 -9.51 -8.40 12.30
N ARG A 373 -10.49 -8.11 11.43
CA ARG A 373 -11.71 -8.89 11.38
C ARG A 373 -12.09 -9.35 9.98
N ASN A 374 -12.45 -10.64 9.85
CA ASN A 374 -13.00 -11.23 8.63
C ASN A 374 -12.11 -11.05 7.39
N ASN A 375 -10.81 -10.94 7.55
CA ASN A 375 -9.88 -10.81 6.43
C ASN A 375 -9.53 -12.20 5.87
N THR A 376 -9.19 -12.22 4.57
CA THR A 376 -8.67 -13.41 3.91
C THR A 376 -7.23 -13.18 3.49
N PHE A 377 -6.29 -13.93 4.05
CA PHE A 377 -4.87 -13.90 3.72
C PHE A 377 -4.49 -15.13 2.91
N VAL A 378 -3.78 -14.97 1.80
CA VAL A 378 -3.41 -16.07 0.89
C VAL A 378 -1.95 -15.98 0.49
N GLY A 379 -1.18 -17.00 0.83
CA GLY A 379 0.26 -17.04 0.56
C GLY A 379 1.06 -16.17 1.53
N GLY A 380 2.26 -15.73 1.10
CA GLY A 380 3.16 -14.98 1.97
C GLY A 380 4.06 -15.88 2.82
N ASN A 381 5.07 -15.30 3.47
CA ASN A 381 6.01 -16.04 4.31
C ASN A 381 5.52 -16.22 5.74
N TYR A 382 4.80 -15.23 6.24
CA TYR A 382 4.25 -15.20 7.61
C TYR A 382 2.85 -14.62 7.58
N TYR A 383 2.01 -15.11 8.49
CA TYR A 383 0.75 -14.46 8.74
C TYR A 383 0.96 -13.16 9.51
N CYS A 384 1.72 -13.24 10.59
CA CYS A 384 1.94 -12.11 11.46
C CYS A 384 3.39 -12.10 11.96
N ALA A 385 3.97 -10.92 12.08
CA ALA A 385 5.25 -10.71 12.74
C ALA A 385 5.16 -9.58 13.74
N ALA A 386 5.88 -9.68 14.85
CA ALA A 386 6.02 -8.61 15.81
C ALA A 386 7.47 -8.45 16.24
N LYS A 387 7.83 -7.21 16.54
CA LYS A 387 9.16 -6.87 16.99
C LYS A 387 9.39 -7.29 18.46
N TYR A 388 8.31 -7.29 19.25
CA TYR A 388 8.38 -7.59 20.69
C TYR A 388 7.36 -8.66 21.08
N ASN A 389 7.78 -9.53 22.02
CA ASN A 389 6.89 -10.52 22.61
C ASN A 389 5.81 -9.81 23.46
N GLY A 390 4.57 -10.06 23.17
CA GLY A 390 3.42 -9.42 23.84
C GLY A 390 2.64 -8.46 22.96
N ALA A 391 3.21 -7.95 21.85
CA ALA A 391 2.50 -7.12 20.88
C ALA A 391 1.24 -7.82 20.33
N PHE A 392 1.30 -9.13 20.10
CA PHE A 392 0.18 -9.91 19.57
C PHE A 392 -1.06 -9.96 20.45
N LYS A 393 -0.91 -9.82 21.77
CA LYS A 393 -2.04 -9.88 22.70
C LYS A 393 -2.83 -8.59 22.79
N SER A 394 -2.33 -7.53 22.21
CA SER A 394 -2.96 -6.21 22.30
C SER A 394 -3.93 -5.91 21.18
N GLY A 395 -3.81 -6.57 20.01
CA GLY A 395 -4.77 -6.52 18.93
C GLY A 395 -5.93 -7.50 19.13
N VAL A 396 -7.05 -7.20 18.48
CA VAL A 396 -8.24 -8.06 18.45
C VAL A 396 -8.31 -8.76 17.11
N TRP A 397 -8.29 -10.10 17.11
CA TRP A 397 -8.29 -10.93 15.90
C TRP A 397 -9.59 -11.74 15.85
N GLU A 398 -10.42 -11.49 14.82
CA GLU A 398 -11.76 -12.10 14.75
C GLU A 398 -12.07 -12.64 13.36
N GLY A 399 -12.39 -13.93 13.27
CA GLY A 399 -12.97 -14.54 12.06
C GLY A 399 -12.11 -14.49 10.80
N ASN A 400 -10.81 -14.26 10.92
CA ASN A 400 -9.90 -14.23 9.78
C ASN A 400 -9.70 -15.63 9.18
N THR A 401 -9.37 -15.70 7.90
CA THR A 401 -8.98 -16.96 7.24
C THR A 401 -7.62 -16.81 6.59
N CYS A 402 -6.68 -17.68 6.94
CA CYS A 402 -5.32 -17.65 6.43
C CYS A 402 -4.97 -18.94 5.68
N TYR A 403 -4.68 -18.81 4.38
CA TYR A 403 -4.22 -19.89 3.51
C TYR A 403 -2.70 -19.87 3.44
N ILE A 404 -2.06 -20.81 4.11
CA ILE A 404 -0.61 -20.87 4.30
C ILE A 404 -0.02 -22.05 3.54
N LYS A 405 1.15 -21.85 2.96
CA LYS A 405 1.96 -22.91 2.37
C LYS A 405 2.52 -23.82 3.48
N ARG A 406 2.64 -25.08 3.17
CA ARG A 406 3.35 -26.01 4.05
C ARG A 406 4.81 -25.58 4.17
N GLY A 407 5.32 -25.55 5.41
CA GLY A 407 6.69 -25.12 5.69
C GLY A 407 6.85 -23.64 5.99
N GLU A 408 5.81 -22.83 5.75
CA GLU A 408 5.80 -21.41 6.17
C GLU A 408 5.43 -21.27 7.67
N TRP A 409 5.57 -20.09 8.20
CA TRP A 409 5.37 -19.81 9.61
C TRP A 409 4.07 -19.07 9.89
N LEU A 410 3.42 -19.39 11.01
CA LEU A 410 2.26 -18.61 11.47
C LEU A 410 2.71 -17.29 12.09
N ILE A 411 3.73 -17.35 12.93
CA ILE A 411 4.26 -16.19 13.66
C ILE A 411 5.79 -16.17 13.58
N ARG A 412 6.31 -14.95 13.57
CA ARG A 412 7.68 -14.62 13.88
C ARG A 412 7.70 -13.46 14.86
N CYS A 413 8.35 -13.66 16.00
CA CYS A 413 8.53 -12.63 17.01
C CYS A 413 10.01 -12.50 17.38
N ILE A 414 10.47 -11.29 17.63
CA ILE A 414 11.81 -11.01 18.18
C ILE A 414 11.62 -10.65 19.65
N ASN A 415 12.20 -11.44 20.55
CA ASN A 415 12.20 -11.15 21.97
C ASN A 415 13.28 -10.14 22.35
N LYS A 416 13.15 -9.53 23.54
CA LYS A 416 14.27 -8.86 24.21
C LYS A 416 15.42 -9.87 24.37
N GLY A 417 16.58 -9.57 23.77
CA GLY A 417 17.74 -10.47 23.80
C GLY A 417 17.96 -11.27 22.52
N ASP A 418 17.39 -10.81 21.38
CA ASP A 418 17.58 -11.36 20.04
C ASP A 418 17.09 -12.80 19.81
N GLU A 419 16.40 -13.40 20.77
CA GLU A 419 15.75 -14.68 20.56
C GLU A 419 14.60 -14.55 19.57
N ILE A 420 14.63 -15.33 18.48
CA ILE A 420 13.60 -15.35 17.47
C ILE A 420 12.65 -16.51 17.72
N ILE A 421 11.43 -16.20 18.17
CA ILE A 421 10.36 -17.18 18.27
C ILE A 421 9.69 -17.35 16.91
N ARG A 422 9.62 -18.59 16.43
CA ARG A 422 8.95 -18.97 15.19
C ARG A 422 8.00 -20.12 15.44
N ILE A 423 6.84 -20.07 14.82
CA ILE A 423 5.88 -21.18 14.82
C ILE A 423 5.76 -21.71 13.39
N PRO A 424 6.59 -22.69 12.99
CA PRO A 424 6.55 -23.24 11.65
C PRO A 424 5.38 -24.22 11.47
N VAL A 425 4.93 -24.34 10.25
CA VAL A 425 3.93 -25.32 9.83
C VAL A 425 4.60 -26.44 9.03
N GLU A 426 5.43 -27.19 9.70
CA GLU A 426 6.17 -28.33 9.11
C GLU A 426 6.05 -29.58 9.96
N LYS A 427 6.26 -30.73 9.34
CA LYS A 427 6.08 -32.01 10.05
C LYS A 427 7.09 -32.17 11.21
N GLY A 428 8.33 -31.75 11.01
CA GLY A 428 9.38 -31.90 12.00
C GLY A 428 9.39 -33.30 12.64
N ASN A 429 9.43 -33.37 13.97
CA ASN A 429 9.39 -34.60 14.75
C ASN A 429 7.98 -35.16 14.99
N PHE A 430 6.93 -34.54 14.44
CA PHE A 430 5.56 -35.01 14.62
C PHE A 430 5.26 -36.21 13.74
N ARG A 431 4.46 -37.15 14.28
CA ARG A 431 4.07 -38.36 13.56
C ARG A 431 3.32 -38.06 12.26
N THR A 432 2.52 -37.01 12.23
CA THR A 432 1.76 -36.56 11.06
C THR A 432 1.84 -35.07 10.88
N LEU A 433 1.66 -34.59 9.65
CA LEU A 433 1.54 -33.16 9.35
C LEU A 433 0.32 -32.52 10.07
N LYS A 434 -0.76 -33.30 10.27
CA LYS A 434 -1.92 -32.83 11.01
C LYS A 434 -1.55 -32.51 12.46
N ALA A 435 -0.85 -33.39 13.14
CA ALA A 435 -0.40 -33.16 14.51
C ALA A 435 0.53 -31.94 14.62
N ALA A 436 1.45 -31.78 13.67
CA ALA A 436 2.31 -30.59 13.59
C ALA A 436 1.51 -29.30 13.40
N THR A 437 0.49 -29.35 12.55
CA THR A 437 -0.40 -28.21 12.28
C THR A 437 -1.22 -27.85 13.53
N ASP A 438 -1.82 -28.84 14.16
CA ASP A 438 -2.63 -28.64 15.37
C ASP A 438 -1.79 -28.03 16.49
N GLU A 439 -0.56 -28.49 16.67
CA GLU A 439 0.40 -27.92 17.63
C GLU A 439 0.82 -26.49 17.27
N ALA A 440 1.10 -26.21 16.02
CA ALA A 440 1.43 -24.85 15.56
C ALA A 440 0.27 -23.87 15.83
N ILE A 441 -0.97 -24.30 15.55
CA ILE A 441 -2.17 -23.49 15.82
C ILE A 441 -2.38 -23.30 17.32
N ARG A 442 -2.17 -24.34 18.14
CA ARG A 442 -2.25 -24.24 19.60
C ARG A 442 -1.28 -23.19 20.14
N ARG A 443 -0.01 -23.26 19.73
CA ARG A 443 1.03 -22.29 20.13
C ARG A 443 0.70 -20.87 19.66
N TYR A 444 0.17 -20.73 18.44
CA TYR A 444 -0.31 -19.44 17.92
C TYR A 444 -1.37 -18.84 18.85
N ARG A 445 -2.40 -19.63 19.21
CA ARG A 445 -3.48 -19.20 20.10
C ARG A 445 -2.99 -18.79 21.47
N GLU A 446 -2.09 -19.56 22.05
CA GLU A 446 -1.47 -19.24 23.35
C GLU A 446 -0.71 -17.92 23.32
N MET A 447 -0.06 -17.60 22.19
CA MET A 447 0.69 -16.35 22.03
C MET A 447 -0.20 -15.16 21.77
N THR A 448 -1.26 -15.31 20.98
CA THR A 448 -2.08 -14.21 20.49
C THR A 448 -3.40 -14.03 21.23
N GLY A 449 -3.92 -15.09 21.82
CA GLY A 449 -5.30 -15.13 22.34
C GLY A 449 -6.37 -15.26 21.25
N ASP A 450 -5.98 -15.41 19.98
CA ASP A 450 -6.91 -15.53 18.85
C ASP A 450 -7.43 -16.97 18.70
N GLU A 451 -8.68 -17.19 19.09
CA GLU A 451 -9.36 -18.48 18.97
C GLU A 451 -10.16 -18.65 17.67
N THR A 452 -10.31 -17.61 16.89
CA THR A 452 -11.27 -17.53 15.79
C THR A 452 -10.65 -17.62 14.39
N THR A 453 -9.37 -17.27 14.23
CA THR A 453 -8.69 -17.36 12.94
C THR A 453 -8.60 -18.82 12.46
N ARG A 454 -9.06 -19.02 11.23
CA ARG A 454 -9.03 -20.31 10.55
C ARG A 454 -7.76 -20.42 9.69
N PHE A 455 -6.91 -21.38 9.99
CA PHE A 455 -5.74 -21.72 9.19
C PHE A 455 -6.04 -22.86 8.22
N VAL A 456 -5.74 -22.64 6.93
CA VAL A 456 -5.89 -23.62 5.84
C VAL A 456 -4.53 -23.88 5.22
N ILE A 457 -3.90 -24.98 5.64
CA ILE A 457 -2.56 -25.35 5.20
C ILE A 457 -2.64 -26.23 3.97
N LYS A 458 -1.97 -25.83 2.90
CA LYS A 458 -1.97 -26.51 1.62
C LYS A 458 -0.56 -26.61 1.04
N SER A 459 -0.39 -27.48 0.05
CA SER A 459 0.83 -27.53 -0.76
C SER A 459 1.01 -26.24 -1.55
N ASP A 460 2.26 -25.94 -1.90
CA ASP A 460 2.64 -24.76 -2.68
C ASP A 460 1.85 -24.65 -3.99
N GLY A 461 1.71 -25.73 -4.73
CA GLY A 461 0.97 -25.78 -5.98
C GLY A 461 -0.50 -25.34 -5.81
N ASN A 462 -1.14 -25.75 -4.71
CA ASN A 462 -2.54 -25.37 -4.42
C ASN A 462 -2.65 -23.89 -4.01
N ILE A 463 -1.74 -23.38 -3.21
CA ILE A 463 -1.71 -21.98 -2.84
C ILE A 463 -1.43 -21.11 -4.08
N ASN A 464 -0.44 -21.48 -4.90
CA ASN A 464 -0.11 -20.74 -6.12
C ASN A 464 -1.27 -20.72 -7.13
N LYS A 465 -2.03 -21.81 -7.29
CA LYS A 465 -3.27 -21.83 -8.08
C LYS A 465 -4.30 -20.85 -7.54
N ARG A 466 -4.47 -20.80 -6.22
CA ARG A 466 -5.40 -19.86 -5.56
C ARG A 466 -4.96 -18.41 -5.77
N ILE A 467 -3.67 -18.11 -5.60
CA ILE A 467 -3.09 -16.78 -5.88
C ILE A 467 -3.39 -16.35 -7.32
N LYS A 468 -3.07 -17.21 -8.32
CA LYS A 468 -3.35 -16.92 -9.73
C LYS A 468 -4.84 -16.67 -9.99
N LYS A 469 -5.73 -17.47 -9.40
CA LYS A 469 -7.18 -17.30 -9.53
C LYS A 469 -7.64 -15.94 -8.97
N LEU A 470 -7.20 -15.58 -7.78
CA LEU A 470 -7.58 -14.32 -7.14
C LEU A 470 -7.01 -13.11 -7.91
N LYS A 471 -5.74 -13.15 -8.32
CA LYS A 471 -5.16 -12.09 -9.15
C LYS A 471 -5.98 -11.88 -10.43
N LYS A 472 -6.34 -12.96 -11.14
CA LYS A 472 -7.20 -12.88 -12.35
C LYS A 472 -8.60 -12.33 -12.04
N GLN A 473 -9.19 -12.69 -10.90
CA GLN A 473 -10.52 -12.21 -10.49
C GLN A 473 -10.52 -10.71 -10.26
N TYR A 474 -9.49 -10.19 -9.62
CA TYR A 474 -9.41 -8.78 -9.21
C TYR A 474 -8.63 -7.88 -10.19
N SER A 475 -7.94 -8.43 -11.19
CA SER A 475 -7.36 -7.62 -12.28
C SER A 475 -8.40 -7.03 -13.23
N LYS A 476 -9.63 -7.54 -13.20
CA LYS A 476 -10.75 -7.10 -14.06
C LYS A 476 -11.69 -6.11 -13.38
N ARG A 477 -11.49 -5.83 -12.10
CA ARG A 477 -12.21 -4.81 -11.32
C ARG A 477 -11.42 -3.51 -11.33
#